data_9ebf99c0a5d4882e46dade85f2f3d0e9
#
_entry.id   9ebf99c0a5d4882e46dade85f2f3d0e9
#
_cell.length_a   1.000
_cell.length_b   1.000
_cell.length_c   1.000
_cell.angle_alpha   90.00
_cell.angle_beta   90.00
_cell.angle_gamma   90.00
#
_symmetry.space_group_name_H-M   'P 1'
#
loop_
_entity.id
_entity.type
_entity.pdbx_description
1 polymer ?
#
loop_
_entity_poly.entity_id
_entity_poly.type
_entity_poly.pdbx_seq_one_letter_code
_entity_poly.pdbx_strand_id
1 'polypeptide(L)'
;MNVALVSVGDELLSGDTVNTNAAWLGECLTERGADVERATTVPDREADIARVVNEYAAEYDAVITTGGLGPTHDDRTIEGVAAAVGREVETNETALEWLATEGGYQHEDLAEGTAELPVGARPLHNTEGVAPGCVIENVYVLPGVPEEMKAMFERVEDDFEGETRHVAFVVVDEPESALISRFEELQERFDVTVGSYPGDHVRVKIQSPDEDAVDEAAAWLHENADVL
;
A
#
# COMPACT_ATOMS: atom_id res chain seq x y z
N MET A 1 6.75 7.92 -9.18
CA MET A 1 6.93 7.91 -7.72
C MET A 1 7.12 6.47 -7.27
N ASN A 2 8.22 6.17 -6.57
CA ASN A 2 8.56 4.81 -6.13
C ASN A 2 8.16 4.64 -4.66
N VAL A 3 7.38 3.62 -4.36
CA VAL A 3 6.79 3.38 -3.03
C VAL A 3 7.22 2.02 -2.49
N ALA A 4 7.51 1.96 -1.19
CA ALA A 4 7.70 0.71 -0.48
C ALA A 4 6.54 0.47 0.51
N LEU A 5 6.06 -0.77 0.59
CA LEU A 5 5.06 -1.21 1.56
C LEU A 5 5.73 -2.05 2.66
N VAL A 6 5.41 -1.76 3.91
CA VAL A 6 5.86 -2.53 5.08
C VAL A 6 4.63 -2.96 5.89
N SER A 7 4.32 -4.25 5.86
CA SER A 7 3.24 -4.81 6.67
C SER A 7 3.80 -5.38 7.96
N VAL A 8 3.26 -4.94 9.08
CA VAL A 8 3.67 -5.36 10.42
C VAL A 8 2.63 -6.32 10.97
N GLY A 9 3.04 -7.51 11.38
CA GLY A 9 2.17 -8.52 11.97
C GLY A 9 2.80 -9.91 11.98
N ASP A 10 2.89 -10.51 13.14
CA ASP A 10 3.33 -11.91 13.32
C ASP A 10 2.34 -12.90 12.68
N GLU A 11 1.03 -12.58 12.64
CA GLU A 11 -0.03 -13.37 12.01
C GLU A 11 0.10 -13.42 10.48
N LEU A 12 0.71 -12.40 9.87
CA LEU A 12 1.02 -12.39 8.45
C LEU A 12 2.20 -13.31 8.15
N LEU A 13 3.19 -13.35 9.04
CA LEU A 13 4.37 -14.21 8.91
C LEU A 13 4.06 -15.69 9.18
N SER A 14 3.14 -15.97 10.11
CA SER A 14 2.69 -17.32 10.40
C SER A 14 1.74 -17.88 9.33
N GLY A 15 1.14 -17.00 8.52
CA GLY A 15 0.15 -17.38 7.51
C GLY A 15 -1.27 -17.55 8.08
N ASP A 16 -1.51 -17.11 9.31
CA ASP A 16 -2.85 -17.13 9.93
C ASP A 16 -3.78 -16.09 9.25
N THR A 17 -3.18 -15.02 8.71
CA THR A 17 -3.89 -13.97 7.98
C THR A 17 -3.23 -13.71 6.62
N VAL A 18 -4.05 -13.53 5.59
CA VAL A 18 -3.59 -13.11 4.25
C VAL A 18 -3.39 -11.60 4.21
N ASN A 19 -2.26 -11.15 3.71
CA ASN A 19 -1.95 -9.72 3.56
C ASN A 19 -2.77 -9.08 2.41
N THR A 20 -4.04 -8.80 2.67
CA THR A 20 -4.94 -8.15 1.72
C THR A 20 -4.68 -6.64 1.60
N ASN A 21 -4.12 -6.02 2.64
CA ASN A 21 -3.80 -4.60 2.65
C ASN A 21 -2.73 -4.25 1.62
N ALA A 22 -1.64 -5.02 1.58
CA ALA A 22 -0.58 -4.79 0.59
C ALA A 22 -1.07 -4.99 -0.85
N ALA A 23 -1.97 -5.95 -1.09
CA ALA A 23 -2.56 -6.18 -2.40
C ALA A 23 -3.44 -4.99 -2.84
N TRP A 24 -4.30 -4.51 -1.95
CA TRP A 24 -5.19 -3.38 -2.21
C TRP A 24 -4.41 -2.06 -2.40
N LEU A 25 -3.45 -1.78 -1.53
CA LEU A 25 -2.58 -0.59 -1.68
C LEU A 25 -1.79 -0.63 -2.99
N GLY A 26 -1.27 -1.81 -3.38
CA GLY A 26 -0.57 -1.98 -4.64
C GLY A 26 -1.44 -1.68 -5.85
N GLU A 27 -2.72 -2.06 -5.81
CA GLU A 27 -3.70 -1.72 -6.85
C GLU A 27 -3.96 -0.21 -6.90
N CYS A 28 -4.34 0.40 -5.78
CA CYS A 28 -4.63 1.84 -5.70
C CYS A 28 -3.44 2.72 -6.11
N LEU A 29 -2.23 2.39 -5.65
CA LEU A 29 -1.01 3.12 -5.99
C LEU A 29 -0.69 3.01 -7.49
N THR A 30 -0.85 1.82 -8.07
CA THR A 30 -0.64 1.61 -9.50
C THR A 30 -1.63 2.40 -10.34
N GLU A 31 -2.91 2.46 -9.95
CA GLU A 31 -3.94 3.26 -10.62
C GLU A 31 -3.63 4.77 -10.58
N ARG A 32 -2.94 5.23 -9.53
CA ARG A 32 -2.47 6.61 -9.37
C ARG A 32 -1.13 6.91 -10.05
N GLY A 33 -0.54 5.89 -10.68
CA GLY A 33 0.75 6.01 -11.38
C GLY A 33 1.97 5.97 -10.46
N ALA A 34 1.81 5.52 -9.23
CA ALA A 34 2.93 5.23 -8.33
C ALA A 34 3.37 3.76 -8.50
N ASP A 35 4.68 3.52 -8.44
CA ASP A 35 5.28 2.20 -8.57
C ASP A 35 5.58 1.60 -7.20
N VAL A 36 4.91 0.51 -6.85
CA VAL A 36 5.27 -0.27 -5.67
C VAL A 36 6.46 -1.18 -6.01
N GLU A 37 7.66 -0.78 -5.58
CA GLU A 37 8.89 -1.54 -5.87
C GLU A 37 9.23 -2.58 -4.78
N ARG A 38 8.68 -2.40 -3.57
CA ARG A 38 8.88 -3.32 -2.46
C ARG A 38 7.59 -3.54 -1.68
N ALA A 39 7.36 -4.79 -1.30
CA ALA A 39 6.37 -5.16 -0.30
C ALA A 39 7.03 -6.15 0.66
N THR A 40 7.16 -5.78 1.92
CA THR A 40 7.85 -6.55 2.94
C THR A 40 6.96 -6.74 4.15
N THR A 41 6.96 -7.95 4.73
CA THR A 41 6.31 -8.21 6.01
C THR A 41 7.38 -8.34 7.09
N VAL A 42 7.17 -7.67 8.21
CA VAL A 42 8.05 -7.70 9.38
C VAL A 42 7.29 -8.12 10.63
N PRO A 43 7.96 -8.74 11.61
CA PRO A 43 7.32 -9.07 12.88
C PRO A 43 7.04 -7.82 13.72
N ASP A 44 6.17 -7.97 14.72
CA ASP A 44 5.82 -6.95 15.71
C ASP A 44 6.99 -6.66 16.67
N ARG A 45 8.11 -6.23 16.11
CA ARG A 45 9.33 -5.87 16.84
C ARG A 45 9.87 -4.53 16.41
N GLU A 46 9.97 -3.61 17.35
CA GLU A 46 10.48 -2.25 17.14
C GLU A 46 11.78 -2.21 16.30
N ALA A 47 12.76 -3.05 16.64
CA ALA A 47 14.06 -3.06 15.95
C ALA A 47 13.97 -3.54 14.50
N ASP A 48 13.07 -4.48 14.17
CA ASP A 48 12.87 -4.96 12.81
C ASP A 48 12.11 -3.91 11.99
N ILE A 49 11.09 -3.31 12.56
CA ILE A 49 10.32 -2.21 11.94
C ILE A 49 11.25 -1.02 11.67
N ALA A 50 11.98 -0.57 12.70
CA ALA A 50 12.90 0.56 12.60
C ALA A 50 13.94 0.36 11.51
N ARG A 51 14.55 -0.82 11.43
CA ARG A 51 15.57 -1.13 10.43
C ARG A 51 15.02 -1.06 9.00
N VAL A 52 13.87 -1.69 8.75
CA VAL A 52 13.28 -1.75 7.40
C VAL A 52 12.73 -0.38 6.99
N VAL A 53 12.03 0.32 7.89
CA VAL A 53 11.50 1.66 7.60
C VAL A 53 12.62 2.66 7.34
N ASN A 54 13.70 2.66 8.14
CA ASN A 54 14.85 3.54 7.92
C ASN A 54 15.53 3.29 6.57
N GLU A 55 15.73 2.02 6.20
CA GLU A 55 16.30 1.64 4.90
C GLU A 55 15.42 2.15 3.76
N TYR A 56 14.11 1.89 3.84
CA TYR A 56 13.17 2.23 2.78
C TYR A 56 12.89 3.74 2.69
N ALA A 57 12.83 4.45 3.82
CA ALA A 57 12.68 5.90 3.81
C ALA A 57 13.84 6.62 3.12
N ALA A 58 15.04 6.02 3.12
CA ALA A 58 16.20 6.56 2.42
C ALA A 58 16.26 6.17 0.93
N GLU A 59 15.60 5.09 0.52
CA GLU A 59 15.67 4.54 -0.85
C GLU A 59 14.48 4.93 -1.72
N TYR A 60 13.27 5.05 -1.13
CA TYR A 60 12.02 5.27 -1.85
C TYR A 60 11.45 6.67 -1.60
N ASP A 61 10.63 7.15 -2.54
CA ASP A 61 9.95 8.44 -2.43
C ASP A 61 8.94 8.44 -1.27
N ALA A 62 8.30 7.29 -1.00
CA ALA A 62 7.39 7.09 0.12
C ALA A 62 7.44 5.66 0.67
N VAL A 63 7.17 5.54 1.97
CA VAL A 63 7.01 4.26 2.68
C VAL A 63 5.63 4.23 3.32
N ILE A 64 4.84 3.20 3.04
CA ILE A 64 3.57 2.98 3.74
C ILE A 64 3.73 1.80 4.67
N THR A 65 3.55 2.01 5.97
CA THR A 65 3.47 0.94 6.97
C THR A 65 2.01 0.62 7.29
N THR A 66 1.68 -0.65 7.48
CA THR A 66 0.34 -1.09 7.89
C THR A 66 0.41 -2.09 9.04
N GLY A 67 -0.44 -1.93 10.04
CA GLY A 67 -0.52 -2.81 11.21
C GLY A 67 0.19 -2.27 12.45
N GLY A 68 -0.02 -2.93 13.59
CA GLY A 68 0.64 -2.64 14.86
C GLY A 68 0.34 -1.27 15.46
N LEU A 69 -0.89 -0.74 15.30
CA LEU A 69 -1.35 0.53 15.86
C LEU A 69 -2.34 0.37 17.02
N GLY A 70 -2.68 -0.85 17.38
CA GLY A 70 -3.61 -1.12 18.47
C GLY A 70 -3.02 -0.77 19.84
N PRO A 71 -3.83 -0.89 20.90
CA PRO A 71 -3.42 -0.57 22.26
C PRO A 71 -2.74 -1.75 22.97
N THR A 72 -2.40 -2.81 22.25
CA THR A 72 -1.83 -4.01 22.85
C THR A 72 -0.30 -3.93 22.91
N HIS A 73 0.32 -4.71 23.78
CA HIS A 73 1.76 -4.63 24.06
C HIS A 73 2.66 -5.09 22.89
N ASP A 74 2.08 -5.76 21.93
CA ASP A 74 2.66 -6.21 20.66
C ASP A 74 2.52 -5.19 19.53
N ASP A 75 1.66 -4.18 19.67
CA ASP A 75 1.57 -3.07 18.73
C ASP A 75 2.79 -2.13 18.93
N ARG A 76 3.75 -2.21 18.00
CA ARG A 76 5.06 -1.54 18.10
C ARG A 76 5.42 -0.67 16.89
N THR A 77 4.43 -0.41 16.04
CA THR A 77 4.72 0.30 14.78
C THR A 77 5.08 1.76 15.01
N ILE A 78 4.43 2.44 15.94
CA ILE A 78 4.73 3.84 16.26
C ILE A 78 6.16 3.99 16.79
N GLU A 79 6.56 3.17 17.76
CA GLU A 79 7.92 3.20 18.32
C GLU A 79 8.96 2.83 17.25
N GLY A 80 8.68 1.81 16.43
CA GLY A 80 9.56 1.39 15.35
C GLY A 80 9.77 2.47 14.29
N VAL A 81 8.70 3.15 13.88
CA VAL A 81 8.78 4.29 12.94
C VAL A 81 9.50 5.49 13.58
N ALA A 82 9.18 5.82 14.83
CA ALA A 82 9.87 6.90 15.55
C ALA A 82 11.39 6.64 15.63
N ALA A 83 11.79 5.41 15.98
CA ALA A 83 13.18 4.99 15.99
C ALA A 83 13.84 5.06 14.60
N ALA A 84 13.10 4.69 13.54
CA ALA A 84 13.58 4.75 12.15
C ALA A 84 13.98 6.15 11.71
N VAL A 85 13.17 7.16 12.12
CA VAL A 85 13.38 8.57 11.75
C VAL A 85 14.09 9.38 12.83
N GLY A 86 14.55 8.72 13.91
CA GLY A 86 15.30 9.36 14.99
C GLY A 86 14.49 10.38 15.80
N ARG A 87 13.22 10.08 16.07
CA ARG A 87 12.29 10.89 16.87
C ARG A 87 11.90 10.16 18.15
N GLU A 88 11.54 10.93 19.18
CA GLU A 88 10.87 10.40 20.35
C GLU A 88 9.37 10.25 20.08
N VAL A 89 8.70 9.42 20.88
CA VAL A 89 7.24 9.28 20.87
C VAL A 89 6.67 10.11 22.00
N GLU A 90 5.65 10.92 21.71
CA GLU A 90 4.93 11.72 22.70
C GLU A 90 3.44 11.84 22.36
N THR A 91 2.64 12.22 23.34
CA THR A 91 1.21 12.48 23.13
C THR A 91 1.02 13.60 22.10
N ASN A 92 0.29 13.31 21.04
CA ASN A 92 -0.05 14.29 20.01
C ASN A 92 -1.38 14.97 20.38
N GLU A 93 -1.30 16.24 20.77
CA GLU A 93 -2.46 17.01 21.24
C GLU A 93 -3.55 17.13 20.17
N THR A 94 -3.18 17.22 18.89
CA THR A 94 -4.16 17.31 17.79
C THR A 94 -4.93 16.00 17.62
N ALA A 95 -4.24 14.85 17.73
CA ALA A 95 -4.89 13.54 17.68
C ALA A 95 -5.83 13.37 18.89
N LEU A 96 -5.36 13.77 20.07
CA LEU A 96 -6.12 13.66 21.32
C LEU A 96 -7.38 14.55 21.28
N GLU A 97 -7.25 15.80 20.82
CA GLU A 97 -8.38 16.73 20.69
C GLU A 97 -9.43 16.19 19.71
N TRP A 98 -8.98 15.62 18.57
CA TRP A 98 -9.89 15.04 17.59
C TRP A 98 -10.64 13.83 18.17
N LEU A 99 -9.96 12.93 18.87
CA LEU A 99 -10.59 11.78 19.53
C LEU A 99 -11.67 12.21 20.52
N ALA A 100 -11.43 13.30 21.25
CA ALA A 100 -12.37 13.82 22.25
C ALA A 100 -13.58 14.55 21.63
N THR A 101 -13.38 15.25 20.50
CA THR A 101 -14.42 16.11 19.89
C THR A 101 -15.21 15.38 18.80
N GLU A 102 -14.51 14.84 17.82
CA GLU A 102 -15.09 14.21 16.62
C GLU A 102 -15.20 12.69 16.76
N GLY A 103 -14.20 12.04 17.40
CA GLY A 103 -14.21 10.61 17.64
C GLY A 103 -15.23 10.16 18.67
N GLY A 104 -15.71 11.09 19.52
CA GLY A 104 -16.73 10.80 20.54
C GLY A 104 -16.23 10.02 21.74
N TYR A 105 -14.92 9.91 21.92
CA TYR A 105 -14.29 9.21 23.04
C TYR A 105 -14.06 10.17 24.21
N GLN A 106 -14.38 9.75 25.45
CA GLN A 106 -13.95 10.49 26.63
C GLN A 106 -12.48 10.18 26.90
N HIS A 107 -11.73 11.16 27.36
CA HIS A 107 -10.31 11.02 27.68
C HIS A 107 -10.02 9.84 28.64
N GLU A 108 -11.00 9.56 29.51
CA GLU A 108 -10.94 8.46 30.50
C GLU A 108 -11.17 7.07 29.88
N ASP A 109 -11.74 7.01 28.67
CA ASP A 109 -12.06 5.78 27.95
C ASP A 109 -10.95 5.37 26.97
N LEU A 110 -9.99 6.25 26.70
CA LEU A 110 -8.86 5.97 25.82
C LEU A 110 -7.80 5.15 26.56
N ALA A 111 -7.32 4.10 25.91
CA ALA A 111 -6.16 3.38 26.43
C ALA A 111 -4.93 4.29 26.48
N GLU A 112 -4.05 4.06 27.47
CA GLU A 112 -2.77 4.76 27.57
C GLU A 112 -1.98 4.55 26.27
N GLY A 113 -1.41 5.60 25.72
CA GLY A 113 -0.65 5.55 24.47
C GLY A 113 -1.47 5.73 23.17
N THR A 114 -2.83 5.71 23.21
CA THR A 114 -3.66 5.76 21.98
C THR A 114 -3.36 6.96 21.07
N ALA A 115 -2.98 8.12 21.63
CA ALA A 115 -2.67 9.33 20.88
C ALA A 115 -1.16 9.63 20.86
N GLU A 116 -0.32 8.64 21.16
CA GLU A 116 1.15 8.78 21.09
C GLU A 116 1.61 8.61 19.65
N LEU A 117 2.38 9.59 19.15
CA LEU A 117 2.92 9.63 17.79
C LEU A 117 4.37 10.11 17.81
N PRO A 118 5.17 9.85 16.77
CA PRO A 118 6.51 10.41 16.65
C PRO A 118 6.47 11.95 16.68
N VAL A 119 7.38 12.56 17.40
CA VAL A 119 7.48 14.03 17.50
C VAL A 119 7.58 14.67 16.13
N GLY A 120 6.63 15.59 15.85
CA GLY A 120 6.53 16.29 14.58
C GLY A 120 5.71 15.57 13.52
N ALA A 121 5.12 14.42 13.82
CA ALA A 121 4.23 13.73 12.93
C ALA A 121 2.89 14.49 12.74
N ARG A 122 2.38 14.48 11.53
CA ARG A 122 1.02 14.90 11.20
C ARG A 122 0.06 13.73 11.49
N PRO A 123 -0.90 13.86 12.41
CA PRO A 123 -1.83 12.77 12.69
C PRO A 123 -2.78 12.54 11.51
N LEU A 124 -3.11 11.26 11.29
CA LEU A 124 -4.18 10.82 10.41
C LEU A 124 -5.33 10.29 11.29
N HIS A 125 -6.46 10.95 11.20
CA HIS A 125 -7.62 10.59 12.03
C HIS A 125 -8.28 9.31 11.51
N ASN A 126 -8.58 8.41 12.44
CA ASN A 126 -9.26 7.15 12.17
C ASN A 126 -10.77 7.33 12.37
N THR A 127 -11.53 7.33 11.28
CA THR A 127 -12.99 7.48 11.32
C THR A 127 -13.73 6.16 11.50
N GLU A 128 -13.06 5.04 11.29
CA GLU A 128 -13.61 3.68 11.38
C GLU A 128 -13.17 2.97 12.66
N GLY A 129 -12.16 3.49 13.35
CA GLY A 129 -11.58 2.94 14.58
C GLY A 129 -11.11 4.01 15.54
N VAL A 130 -10.18 3.65 16.43
CA VAL A 130 -9.71 4.54 17.51
C VAL A 130 -8.29 5.03 17.28
N ALA A 131 -7.35 4.13 17.00
CA ALA A 131 -5.93 4.45 16.91
C ALA A 131 -5.66 5.36 15.70
N PRO A 132 -5.10 6.56 15.89
CA PRO A 132 -4.71 7.41 14.78
C PRO A 132 -3.50 6.82 14.05
N GLY A 133 -3.45 7.00 12.73
CA GLY A 133 -2.21 6.87 11.99
C GLY A 133 -1.44 8.19 11.98
N CYS A 134 -0.36 8.24 11.21
CA CYS A 134 0.37 9.50 11.05
C CYS A 134 1.20 9.54 9.76
N VAL A 135 1.64 10.73 9.41
CA VAL A 135 2.68 10.95 8.40
C VAL A 135 3.85 11.66 9.07
N ILE A 136 5.03 11.09 8.93
CA ILE A 136 6.30 11.67 9.37
C ILE A 136 7.33 11.57 8.25
N GLU A 137 7.89 12.71 7.83
CA GLU A 137 8.76 12.78 6.66
C GLU A 137 8.08 12.15 5.42
N ASN A 138 8.63 11.09 4.84
CA ASN A 138 8.01 10.33 3.74
C ASN A 138 7.41 8.99 4.20
N VAL A 139 7.17 8.80 5.49
CA VAL A 139 6.60 7.57 6.07
C VAL A 139 5.14 7.79 6.44
N TYR A 140 4.26 6.97 5.91
CA TYR A 140 2.81 6.94 6.15
C TYR A 140 2.48 5.72 7.01
N VAL A 141 1.88 5.95 8.14
CA VAL A 141 1.58 4.91 9.13
C VAL A 141 0.07 4.70 9.20
N LEU A 142 -0.38 3.53 8.77
CA LEU A 142 -1.79 3.17 8.63
C LEU A 142 -2.12 1.93 9.49
N PRO A 143 -3.39 1.76 9.91
CA PRO A 143 -3.81 0.61 10.71
C PRO A 143 -3.76 -0.72 9.94
N GLY A 144 -3.85 -1.82 10.70
CA GLY A 144 -3.90 -3.18 10.14
C GLY A 144 -5.30 -3.61 9.70
N VAL A 145 -6.35 -3.09 10.32
CA VAL A 145 -7.75 -3.39 9.96
C VAL A 145 -8.06 -2.84 8.58
N PRO A 146 -8.49 -3.66 7.60
CA PRO A 146 -8.62 -3.23 6.21
C PRO A 146 -9.52 -2.01 6.00
N GLU A 147 -10.66 -1.95 6.66
CA GLU A 147 -11.63 -0.85 6.54
C GLU A 147 -11.04 0.46 7.06
N GLU A 148 -10.36 0.42 8.22
CA GLU A 148 -9.67 1.57 8.82
C GLU A 148 -8.52 2.05 7.93
N MET A 149 -7.71 1.11 7.42
CA MET A 149 -6.57 1.38 6.55
C MET A 149 -7.01 2.08 5.26
N LYS A 150 -8.08 1.60 4.61
CA LYS A 150 -8.63 2.18 3.39
C LYS A 150 -9.14 3.61 3.62
N ALA A 151 -10.00 3.80 4.63
CA ALA A 151 -10.54 5.11 4.98
C ALA A 151 -9.43 6.12 5.34
N MET A 152 -8.34 5.65 5.93
CA MET A 152 -7.20 6.51 6.26
C MET A 152 -6.31 6.78 5.04
N PHE A 153 -6.13 5.81 4.14
CA PHE A 153 -5.39 5.99 2.89
C PHE A 153 -6.06 7.02 1.99
N GLU A 154 -7.39 7.05 1.87
CA GLU A 154 -8.16 8.04 1.12
C GLU A 154 -7.85 9.49 1.52
N ARG A 155 -7.34 9.72 2.73
CA ARG A 155 -6.95 11.06 3.22
C ARG A 155 -5.57 11.51 2.76
N VAL A 156 -4.78 10.59 2.25
CA VAL A 156 -3.40 10.82 1.82
C VAL A 156 -3.16 10.35 0.38
N GLU A 157 -4.17 9.82 -0.27
CA GLU A 157 -4.04 9.24 -1.61
C GLU A 157 -3.54 10.24 -2.65
N ASP A 158 -3.85 11.54 -2.48
CA ASP A 158 -3.38 12.60 -3.37
C ASP A 158 -1.86 12.89 -3.20
N ASP A 159 -1.24 12.41 -2.12
CA ASP A 159 0.20 12.51 -1.92
C ASP A 159 0.97 11.52 -2.85
N PHE A 160 0.27 10.57 -3.49
CA PHE A 160 0.84 9.49 -4.32
C PHE A 160 0.58 9.68 -5.82
N GLU A 161 0.66 10.88 -6.31
CA GLU A 161 0.53 11.15 -7.74
C GLU A 161 1.80 10.76 -8.49
N GLY A 162 1.62 10.00 -9.56
CA GLY A 162 2.67 9.59 -10.49
C GLY A 162 2.26 9.77 -11.95
N GLU A 163 3.00 9.16 -12.86
CA GLU A 163 2.61 9.12 -14.26
C GLU A 163 1.40 8.18 -14.42
N THR A 164 0.27 8.74 -14.85
CA THR A 164 -0.94 7.96 -15.05
C THR A 164 -0.67 6.81 -16.02
N ARG A 165 -1.06 5.59 -15.62
CA ARG A 165 -0.97 4.41 -16.49
C ARG A 165 -2.36 3.88 -16.80
N HIS A 166 -2.62 3.77 -18.09
CA HIS A 166 -3.82 3.11 -18.58
C HIS A 166 -3.60 1.59 -18.55
N VAL A 167 -4.63 0.84 -18.19
CA VAL A 167 -4.54 -0.62 -18.02
C VAL A 167 -5.74 -1.29 -18.67
N ALA A 168 -5.49 -2.30 -19.48
CA ALA A 168 -6.50 -3.22 -19.99
C ALA A 168 -6.21 -4.66 -19.54
N PHE A 169 -7.27 -5.42 -19.30
CA PHE A 169 -7.18 -6.85 -19.02
C PHE A 169 -7.91 -7.63 -20.12
N VAL A 170 -7.23 -8.62 -20.68
CA VAL A 170 -7.80 -9.56 -21.67
C VAL A 170 -7.68 -10.98 -21.12
N VAL A 171 -8.78 -11.73 -21.12
CA VAL A 171 -8.80 -13.12 -20.67
C VAL A 171 -8.74 -14.04 -21.88
N VAL A 172 -7.73 -14.91 -21.93
CA VAL A 172 -7.43 -15.74 -23.09
C VAL A 172 -7.53 -17.22 -22.71
N ASP A 173 -8.21 -18.02 -23.55
CA ASP A 173 -8.38 -19.47 -23.39
C ASP A 173 -7.31 -20.26 -24.18
N GLU A 174 -6.05 -19.84 -24.02
CA GLU A 174 -4.89 -20.53 -24.57
C GLU A 174 -3.82 -20.71 -23.51
N PRO A 175 -2.97 -21.73 -23.61
CA PRO A 175 -1.82 -21.87 -22.71
C PRO A 175 -0.88 -20.67 -22.81
N GLU A 176 -0.35 -20.18 -21.68
CA GLU A 176 0.60 -19.05 -21.65
C GLU A 176 1.78 -19.23 -22.60
N SER A 177 2.28 -20.47 -22.73
CA SER A 177 3.38 -20.80 -23.65
C SER A 177 3.06 -20.55 -25.14
N ALA A 178 1.79 -20.55 -25.52
CA ALA A 178 1.35 -20.22 -26.88
C ALA A 178 1.27 -18.71 -27.13
N LEU A 179 1.29 -17.90 -26.06
CA LEU A 179 1.13 -16.45 -26.12
C LEU A 179 2.47 -15.70 -26.14
N ILE A 180 3.61 -16.36 -25.86
CA ILE A 180 4.91 -15.70 -25.71
C ILE A 180 5.26 -14.80 -26.89
N SER A 181 5.15 -15.32 -28.11
CA SER A 181 5.46 -14.53 -29.33
C SER A 181 4.50 -13.35 -29.54
N ARG A 182 3.25 -13.47 -29.06
CA ARG A 182 2.27 -12.37 -29.13
C ARG A 182 2.58 -11.31 -28.07
N PHE A 183 3.08 -11.69 -26.91
CA PHE A 183 3.54 -10.73 -25.88
C PHE A 183 4.73 -9.92 -26.37
N GLU A 184 5.69 -10.57 -27.03
CA GLU A 184 6.83 -9.89 -27.67
C GLU A 184 6.35 -8.92 -28.74
N GLU A 185 5.43 -9.34 -29.62
CA GLU A 185 4.86 -8.50 -30.69
C GLU A 185 4.06 -7.31 -30.13
N LEU A 186 3.29 -7.51 -29.04
CA LEU A 186 2.57 -6.43 -28.36
C LEU A 186 3.52 -5.35 -27.86
N GLN A 187 4.59 -5.75 -27.16
CA GLN A 187 5.57 -4.82 -26.60
C GLN A 187 6.36 -4.06 -27.69
N GLU A 188 6.72 -4.76 -28.76
CA GLU A 188 7.47 -4.15 -29.87
C GLU A 188 6.61 -3.17 -30.69
N ARG A 189 5.30 -3.47 -30.84
CA ARG A 189 4.42 -2.76 -31.78
C ARG A 189 3.70 -1.58 -31.16
N PHE A 190 3.33 -1.66 -29.88
CA PHE A 190 2.43 -0.70 -29.24
C PHE A 190 3.07 0.08 -28.07
N ASP A 191 4.35 -0.15 -27.77
CA ASP A 191 5.05 0.49 -26.63
C ASP A 191 4.28 0.29 -25.30
N VAL A 192 3.85 -0.94 -25.06
CA VAL A 192 3.13 -1.36 -23.86
C VAL A 192 3.95 -2.33 -23.03
N THR A 193 3.67 -2.38 -21.72
CA THR A 193 4.16 -3.46 -20.85
C THR A 193 3.07 -4.53 -20.75
N VAL A 194 3.47 -5.80 -20.88
CA VAL A 194 2.57 -6.95 -20.81
C VAL A 194 2.89 -7.80 -19.58
N GLY A 195 1.88 -8.05 -18.76
CA GLY A 195 1.91 -9.01 -17.67
C GLY A 195 1.00 -10.20 -17.96
N SER A 196 1.41 -11.42 -17.58
CA SER A 196 0.64 -12.65 -17.76
C SER A 196 0.38 -13.31 -16.42
N TYR A 197 -0.88 -13.65 -16.17
CA TYR A 197 -1.35 -14.26 -14.93
C TYR A 197 -2.08 -15.56 -15.24
N PRO A 198 -1.39 -16.71 -15.23
CA PRO A 198 -1.99 -18.01 -15.50
C PRO A 198 -2.93 -18.45 -14.36
N GLY A 199 -4.05 -19.06 -14.72
CA GLY A 199 -5.08 -19.60 -13.84
C GLY A 199 -5.88 -20.65 -14.60
N ASP A 200 -7.19 -20.72 -14.38
CA ASP A 200 -8.09 -21.54 -15.22
C ASP A 200 -8.04 -21.05 -16.69
N HIS A 201 -7.87 -19.77 -16.88
CA HIS A 201 -7.56 -19.08 -18.12
C HIS A 201 -6.40 -18.11 -17.88
N VAL A 202 -5.74 -17.65 -18.94
CA VAL A 202 -4.65 -16.67 -18.84
C VAL A 202 -5.23 -15.27 -18.85
N ARG A 203 -5.04 -14.50 -17.77
CA ARG A 203 -5.37 -13.08 -17.72
C ARG A 203 -4.15 -12.27 -18.11
N VAL A 204 -4.25 -11.57 -19.23
CA VAL A 204 -3.20 -10.69 -19.77
C VAL A 204 -3.49 -9.27 -19.33
N LYS A 205 -2.53 -8.62 -18.66
CA LYS A 205 -2.53 -7.20 -18.29
C LYS A 205 -1.70 -6.45 -19.33
N ILE A 206 -2.27 -5.43 -19.94
CA ILE A 206 -1.59 -4.53 -20.88
C ILE A 206 -1.60 -3.14 -20.24
N GLN A 207 -0.46 -2.48 -20.17
CA GLN A 207 -0.37 -1.15 -19.56
C GLN A 207 0.61 -0.24 -20.28
N SER A 208 0.27 1.06 -20.36
CA SER A 208 1.09 2.14 -20.91
C SER A 208 0.66 3.49 -20.33
N PRO A 209 1.51 4.52 -20.33
CA PRO A 209 1.08 5.91 -20.11
C PRO A 209 0.14 6.43 -21.21
N ASP A 210 0.16 5.82 -22.41
CA ASP A 210 -0.66 6.16 -23.56
C ASP A 210 -1.91 5.28 -23.62
N GLU A 211 -3.10 5.88 -23.44
CA GLU A 211 -4.39 5.20 -23.48
C GLU A 211 -4.66 4.58 -24.87
N ASP A 212 -4.36 5.32 -25.95
CA ASP A 212 -4.56 4.82 -27.31
C ASP A 212 -3.70 3.57 -27.57
N ALA A 213 -2.46 3.54 -27.06
CA ALA A 213 -1.58 2.39 -27.17
C ALA A 213 -2.13 1.14 -26.44
N VAL A 214 -2.73 1.33 -25.26
CA VAL A 214 -3.38 0.23 -24.52
C VAL A 214 -4.60 -0.30 -25.25
N ASP A 215 -5.45 0.58 -25.76
CA ASP A 215 -6.66 0.20 -26.49
C ASP A 215 -6.33 -0.54 -27.81
N GLU A 216 -5.35 -0.03 -28.58
CA GLU A 216 -4.90 -0.67 -29.80
C GLU A 216 -4.26 -2.04 -29.54
N ALA A 217 -3.44 -2.16 -28.48
CA ALA A 217 -2.82 -3.42 -28.09
C ALA A 217 -3.85 -4.44 -27.61
N ALA A 218 -4.85 -4.03 -26.82
CA ALA A 218 -5.94 -4.89 -26.40
C ALA A 218 -6.79 -5.36 -27.58
N ALA A 219 -7.15 -4.46 -28.49
CA ALA A 219 -7.89 -4.81 -29.71
C ALA A 219 -7.09 -5.79 -30.58
N TRP A 220 -5.80 -5.58 -30.74
CA TRP A 220 -4.94 -6.50 -31.48
C TRP A 220 -4.89 -7.89 -30.82
N LEU A 221 -4.81 -7.97 -29.50
CA LEU A 221 -4.83 -9.26 -28.79
C LEU A 221 -6.16 -9.98 -28.96
N HIS A 222 -7.28 -9.25 -28.94
CA HIS A 222 -8.62 -9.82 -29.23
C HIS A 222 -8.73 -10.42 -30.63
N GLU A 223 -8.01 -9.88 -31.62
CA GLU A 223 -8.02 -10.40 -33.00
C GLU A 223 -7.05 -11.57 -33.22
N ASN A 224 -6.04 -11.71 -32.33
CA ASN A 224 -4.91 -12.65 -32.53
C ASN A 224 -4.81 -13.73 -31.45
N ALA A 225 -5.75 -13.80 -30.50
CA ALA A 225 -5.84 -14.84 -29.48
C ALA A 225 -7.27 -15.33 -29.31
N ASP A 226 -7.44 -16.51 -28.72
CA ASP A 226 -8.75 -17.06 -28.37
C ASP A 226 -9.24 -16.42 -27.07
N VAL A 227 -9.99 -15.32 -27.19
CA VAL A 227 -10.44 -14.49 -26.07
C VAL A 227 -11.83 -14.90 -25.63
N LEU A 228 -12.06 -14.92 -24.30
CA LEU A 228 -13.34 -15.31 -23.67
C LEU A 228 -14.34 -14.15 -23.60
#